data_bcf19c307304fe55f390ba2490451e82
#
_entry.id   bcf19c307304fe55f390ba2490451e82
#
_cell.length_a   1.000
_cell.length_b   1.000
_cell.length_c   1.000
_cell.angle_alpha   90.00
_cell.angle_beta   90.00
_cell.angle_gamma   90.00
#
_symmetry.space_group_name_H-M   'P 1'
#
loop_
_entity.id
_entity.type
_entity.pdbx_description
1 polymer ?
#
loop_
_entity_poly.entity_id
_entity_poly.type
_entity_poly.pdbx_seq_one_letter_code
_entity_poly.pdbx_strand_id
1 'polypeptide(L)'
;MTKEEKSVIIEDLTAQLAANHVIYLADLTGLNAKETSDLRRACFKANIKLSVVKNTFLAKAMEASDKNFGELPSVLKGNTSLMFAEVGNAPAKLIQAFRKKSDKLLLKGAYIEEAVFVGDNQLDTLVAIKSKEELIGDIINLLQSPAKNVISALKSGGGKIAGIVKTLSERQ
;
A
#
# COMPACT_ATOMS: atom_id res chain seq x y z
N MET A 1 -33.88 2.37 -6.95
CA MET A 1 -33.23 2.89 -5.72
C MET A 1 -34.00 4.09 -5.22
N THR A 2 -34.57 3.98 -4.05
CA THR A 2 -35.30 5.08 -3.38
C THR A 2 -34.30 6.14 -2.85
N LYS A 3 -34.82 7.28 -2.41
CA LYS A 3 -33.99 8.36 -1.85
C LYS A 3 -33.36 7.90 -0.52
N GLU A 4 -34.10 7.12 0.25
CA GLU A 4 -33.67 6.55 1.53
C GLU A 4 -32.53 5.53 1.37
N GLU A 5 -32.62 4.61 0.41
CA GLU A 5 -31.55 3.66 0.10
C GLU A 5 -30.24 4.36 -0.29
N LYS A 6 -30.33 5.49 -0.98
CA LYS A 6 -29.14 6.27 -1.37
C LYS A 6 -28.47 6.95 -0.17
N SER A 7 -29.28 7.46 0.79
CA SER A 7 -28.71 8.08 2.00
C SER A 7 -28.01 7.05 2.86
N VAL A 8 -28.58 5.86 3.05
CA VAL A 8 -27.96 4.75 3.79
C VAL A 8 -26.61 4.35 3.17
N ILE A 9 -26.54 4.23 1.84
CA ILE A 9 -25.28 3.89 1.16
C ILE A 9 -24.22 4.99 1.35
N ILE A 10 -24.61 6.25 1.32
CA ILE A 10 -23.68 7.37 1.53
C ILE A 10 -23.19 7.37 2.98
N GLU A 11 -24.07 7.15 3.95
CA GLU A 11 -23.71 7.04 5.37
C GLU A 11 -22.75 5.87 5.63
N ASP A 12 -23.03 4.69 5.07
CA ASP A 12 -22.15 3.52 5.15
C ASP A 12 -20.77 3.79 4.55
N LEU A 13 -20.73 4.47 3.39
CA LEU A 13 -19.48 4.87 2.75
C LEU A 13 -18.71 5.89 3.59
N THR A 14 -19.40 6.89 4.14
CA THR A 14 -18.77 7.89 5.02
C THR A 14 -18.17 7.23 6.25
N ALA A 15 -18.88 6.28 6.88
CA ALA A 15 -18.36 5.51 7.99
C ALA A 15 -17.12 4.67 7.61
N GLN A 16 -17.12 4.04 6.43
CA GLN A 16 -15.97 3.29 5.92
C GLN A 16 -14.78 4.21 5.61
N LEU A 17 -15.02 5.39 5.04
CA LEU A 17 -13.99 6.39 4.78
C LEU A 17 -13.40 6.95 6.08
N ALA A 18 -14.21 7.15 7.11
CA ALA A 18 -13.77 7.61 8.43
C ALA A 18 -12.90 6.55 9.14
N ALA A 19 -13.31 5.27 9.08
CA ALA A 19 -12.63 4.17 9.76
C ALA A 19 -11.28 3.81 9.15
N ASN A 20 -11.07 4.01 7.85
CA ASN A 20 -9.85 3.60 7.16
C ASN A 20 -8.93 4.80 6.89
N HIS A 21 -7.64 4.64 7.19
CA HIS A 21 -6.60 5.65 6.94
C HIS A 21 -5.94 5.49 5.57
N VAL A 22 -6.12 4.36 4.92
CA VAL A 22 -5.54 4.04 3.62
C VAL A 22 -6.65 3.71 2.64
N ILE A 23 -6.80 4.54 1.62
CA ILE A 23 -7.85 4.45 0.61
C ILE A 23 -7.20 4.60 -0.77
N TYR A 24 -7.39 3.61 -1.64
CA TYR A 24 -6.94 3.67 -3.02
C TYR A 24 -8.12 3.70 -3.97
N LEU A 25 -8.00 4.50 -5.02
CA LEU A 25 -8.95 4.61 -6.12
C LEU A 25 -8.31 4.00 -7.36
N ALA A 26 -8.87 2.91 -7.85
CA ALA A 26 -8.39 2.25 -9.05
C ALA A 26 -9.48 2.13 -10.11
N ASP A 27 -9.08 2.09 -11.37
CA ASP A 27 -9.96 1.82 -12.50
C ASP A 27 -9.85 0.36 -12.90
N LEU A 28 -10.99 -0.32 -12.93
CA LEU A 28 -11.11 -1.72 -13.34
C LEU A 28 -11.64 -1.87 -14.78
N THR A 29 -11.64 -0.79 -15.56
CA THR A 29 -12.19 -0.80 -16.92
C THR A 29 -11.37 -1.76 -17.81
N GLY A 30 -12.05 -2.58 -18.57
CA GLY A 30 -11.44 -3.51 -19.52
C GLY A 30 -10.94 -4.83 -18.94
N LEU A 31 -11.12 -5.09 -17.65
CA LEU A 31 -10.84 -6.40 -17.06
C LEU A 31 -11.92 -7.41 -17.39
N ASN A 32 -11.51 -8.63 -17.74
CA ASN A 32 -12.41 -9.76 -17.92
C ASN A 32 -12.93 -10.28 -16.57
N ALA A 33 -14.03 -11.04 -16.58
CA ALA A 33 -14.61 -11.62 -15.36
C ALA A 33 -13.61 -12.50 -14.60
N LYS A 34 -12.75 -13.24 -15.29
CA LYS A 34 -11.69 -14.06 -14.70
C LYS A 34 -10.65 -13.16 -14.01
N GLU A 35 -10.15 -12.14 -14.71
CA GLU A 35 -9.17 -11.18 -14.19
C GLU A 35 -9.72 -10.45 -12.95
N THR A 36 -10.99 -10.04 -13.00
CA THR A 36 -11.67 -9.41 -11.85
C THR A 36 -11.79 -10.35 -10.65
N SER A 37 -12.11 -11.63 -10.89
CA SER A 37 -12.18 -12.65 -9.84
C SER A 37 -10.80 -12.91 -9.23
N ASP A 38 -9.76 -12.99 -10.05
CA ASP A 38 -8.39 -13.20 -9.61
C ASP A 38 -7.88 -11.98 -8.81
N LEU A 39 -8.23 -10.75 -9.24
CA LEU A 39 -7.94 -9.53 -8.48
C LEU A 39 -8.63 -9.54 -7.11
N ARG A 40 -9.92 -9.88 -7.05
CA ARG A 40 -10.64 -9.97 -5.77
C ARG A 40 -10.02 -11.01 -4.82
N ARG A 41 -9.60 -12.16 -5.34
CA ARG A 41 -8.90 -13.18 -4.55
C ARG A 41 -7.54 -12.69 -4.05
N ALA A 42 -6.80 -11.96 -4.89
CA ALA A 42 -5.53 -11.38 -4.50
C ALA A 42 -5.70 -10.29 -3.44
N CYS A 43 -6.71 -9.41 -3.58
CA CYS A 43 -7.08 -8.43 -2.56
C CYS A 43 -7.42 -9.10 -1.22
N PHE A 44 -8.25 -10.14 -1.25
CA PHE A 44 -8.62 -10.88 -0.05
C PHE A 44 -7.42 -11.50 0.67
N LYS A 45 -6.48 -12.10 -0.09
CA LYS A 45 -5.23 -12.65 0.47
C LYS A 45 -4.32 -11.59 1.10
N ALA A 46 -4.39 -10.36 0.61
CA ALA A 46 -3.61 -9.23 1.11
C ALA A 46 -4.37 -8.40 2.18
N ASN A 47 -5.51 -8.90 2.68
CA ASN A 47 -6.40 -8.18 3.60
C ASN A 47 -6.83 -6.80 3.08
N ILE A 48 -7.06 -6.70 1.76
CA ILE A 48 -7.54 -5.49 1.12
C ILE A 48 -9.02 -5.66 0.78
N LYS A 49 -9.87 -4.78 1.29
CA LYS A 49 -11.29 -4.76 0.96
C LYS A 49 -11.51 -4.01 -0.35
N LEU A 50 -11.90 -4.73 -1.40
CA LEU A 50 -12.25 -4.16 -2.70
C LEU A 50 -13.75 -3.92 -2.81
N SER A 51 -14.16 -2.69 -3.05
CA SER A 51 -15.55 -2.27 -3.27
C SER A 51 -15.66 -1.45 -4.55
N VAL A 52 -16.67 -1.70 -5.35
CA VAL A 52 -16.99 -0.89 -6.54
C VAL A 52 -18.15 0.00 -6.20
N VAL A 53 -17.98 1.30 -6.33
CA VAL A 53 -18.96 2.30 -5.89
C VAL A 53 -19.22 3.30 -7.01
N LYS A 54 -20.45 3.82 -7.03
CA LYS A 54 -20.81 4.88 -7.96
C LYS A 54 -20.13 6.19 -7.58
N ASN A 55 -19.48 6.85 -8.55
CA ASN A 55 -18.71 8.09 -8.32
C ASN A 55 -19.51 9.18 -7.61
N THR A 56 -20.80 9.34 -7.96
CA THR A 56 -21.67 10.35 -7.34
C THR A 56 -21.92 10.11 -5.84
N PHE A 57 -21.93 8.85 -5.40
CA PHE A 57 -22.08 8.53 -3.98
C PHE A 57 -20.75 8.73 -3.25
N LEU A 58 -19.67 8.37 -3.91
CA LEU A 58 -18.34 8.56 -3.38
C LEU A 58 -18.00 10.05 -3.19
N ALA A 59 -18.30 10.89 -4.19
CA ALA A 59 -18.12 12.34 -4.09
C ALA A 59 -18.86 12.93 -2.89
N LYS A 60 -20.14 12.57 -2.73
CA LYS A 60 -20.95 13.03 -1.59
C LYS A 60 -20.45 12.50 -0.24
N ALA A 61 -19.98 11.27 -0.20
CA ALA A 61 -19.40 10.70 1.01
C ALA A 61 -18.07 11.37 1.38
N MET A 62 -17.26 11.76 0.40
CA MET A 62 -16.03 12.52 0.63
C MET A 62 -16.32 13.94 1.11
N GLU A 63 -17.36 14.62 0.57
CA GLU A 63 -17.79 15.94 1.03
C GLU A 63 -18.39 15.91 2.45
N ALA A 64 -19.08 14.82 2.79
CA ALA A 64 -19.69 14.62 4.11
C ALA A 64 -18.72 14.16 5.19
N SER A 65 -17.50 13.73 4.80
CA SER A 65 -16.49 13.27 5.73
C SER A 65 -15.60 14.42 6.23
N ASP A 66 -15.11 14.31 7.46
CA ASP A 66 -14.22 15.30 8.07
C ASP A 66 -12.78 15.28 7.51
N LYS A 67 -12.47 14.31 6.63
CA LYS A 67 -11.15 14.15 6.02
C LYS A 67 -10.97 15.03 4.79
N ASN A 68 -9.81 15.65 4.66
CA ASN A 68 -9.50 16.46 3.50
C ASN A 68 -8.95 15.60 2.37
N PHE A 69 -9.76 15.30 1.38
CA PHE A 69 -9.38 14.51 0.19
C PHE A 69 -8.75 15.33 -0.94
N GLY A 70 -8.57 16.64 -0.76
CA GLY A 70 -7.92 17.51 -1.73
C GLY A 70 -8.49 17.38 -3.15
N GLU A 71 -7.64 17.00 -4.10
CA GLU A 71 -8.00 16.88 -5.53
C GLU A 71 -8.61 15.53 -5.92
N LEU A 72 -8.76 14.55 -5.02
CA LEU A 72 -9.31 13.23 -5.35
C LEU A 72 -10.72 13.28 -5.99
N PRO A 73 -11.66 14.15 -5.57
CA PRO A 73 -12.96 14.24 -6.23
C PRO A 73 -12.88 14.57 -7.71
N SER A 74 -11.86 15.31 -8.18
CA SER A 74 -11.68 15.68 -9.58
C SER A 74 -11.34 14.48 -10.48
N VAL A 75 -10.75 13.43 -9.90
CA VAL A 75 -10.29 12.20 -10.60
C VAL A 75 -11.41 11.14 -10.69
N LEU A 76 -12.57 11.37 -10.12
CA LEU A 76 -13.70 10.45 -10.11
C LEU A 76 -14.44 10.39 -11.47
N LYS A 77 -13.71 10.07 -12.55
CA LYS A 77 -14.28 9.90 -13.90
C LYS A 77 -14.22 8.43 -14.31
N GLY A 78 -15.28 7.92 -14.93
CA GLY A 78 -15.37 6.51 -15.37
C GLY A 78 -15.61 5.53 -14.22
N ASN A 79 -15.19 4.28 -14.37
CA ASN A 79 -15.36 3.27 -13.34
C ASN A 79 -14.37 3.50 -12.19
N THR A 80 -14.87 3.48 -10.97
CA THR A 80 -14.02 3.66 -9.79
C THR A 80 -14.25 2.52 -8.81
N SER A 81 -13.17 1.89 -8.42
CA SER A 81 -13.14 0.91 -7.34
C SER A 81 -12.34 1.47 -6.17
N LEU A 82 -12.86 1.22 -4.99
CA LEU A 82 -12.22 1.53 -3.71
C LEU A 82 -11.48 0.31 -3.20
N MET A 83 -10.25 0.52 -2.76
CA MET A 83 -9.48 -0.47 -2.03
C MET A 83 -9.15 0.11 -0.66
N PHE A 84 -9.62 -0.53 0.38
CA PHE A 84 -9.30 -0.20 1.77
C PHE A 84 -8.27 -1.18 2.29
N ALA A 85 -7.23 -0.66 2.92
CA ALA A 85 -6.17 -1.45 3.52
C ALA A 85 -5.70 -0.85 4.84
N GLU A 86 -5.11 -1.67 5.69
CA GLU A 86 -4.46 -1.21 6.92
C GLU A 86 -3.03 -0.75 6.66
N VAL A 87 -2.36 -1.39 5.71
CA VAL A 87 -0.96 -1.10 5.36
C VAL A 87 -0.91 -0.23 4.11
N GLY A 88 -0.21 0.92 4.20
CA GLY A 88 -0.16 1.93 3.14
C GLY A 88 0.32 1.41 1.79
N ASN A 89 1.32 0.53 1.74
CA ASN A 89 1.94 0.06 0.51
C ASN A 89 1.31 -1.22 -0.08
N ALA A 90 0.44 -1.92 0.67
CA ALA A 90 -0.11 -3.20 0.24
C ALA A 90 -0.93 -3.12 -1.06
N PRO A 91 -1.86 -2.15 -1.24
CA PRO A 91 -2.60 -2.03 -2.49
C PRO A 91 -1.70 -1.65 -3.68
N ALA A 92 -0.70 -0.78 -3.47
CA ALA A 92 0.23 -0.38 -4.53
C ALA A 92 1.07 -1.56 -5.04
N LYS A 93 1.62 -2.37 -4.13
CA LYS A 93 2.35 -3.60 -4.47
C LYS A 93 1.46 -4.60 -5.21
N LEU A 94 0.19 -4.73 -4.81
CA LEU A 94 -0.77 -5.60 -5.47
C LEU A 94 -1.08 -5.10 -6.89
N ILE A 95 -1.32 -3.80 -7.08
CA ILE A 95 -1.54 -3.20 -8.40
C ILE A 95 -0.32 -3.44 -9.30
N GLN A 96 0.89 -3.21 -8.81
CA GLN A 96 2.13 -3.44 -9.56
C GLN A 96 2.30 -4.92 -9.93
N ALA A 97 2.03 -5.84 -9.00
CA ALA A 97 2.09 -7.28 -9.28
C ALA A 97 1.05 -7.73 -10.30
N PHE A 98 -0.16 -7.13 -10.26
CA PHE A 98 -1.23 -7.43 -11.21
C PHE A 98 -0.94 -6.86 -12.60
N ARG A 99 -0.31 -5.69 -12.70
CA ARG A 99 0.11 -5.08 -13.97
C ARG A 99 1.10 -5.94 -14.75
N LYS A 100 1.93 -6.73 -14.08
CA LYS A 100 2.80 -7.71 -14.78
C LYS A 100 2.01 -8.74 -15.59
N LYS A 101 0.71 -8.93 -15.27
CA LYS A 101 -0.20 -9.84 -15.98
C LYS A 101 -1.18 -9.11 -16.89
N SER A 102 -1.58 -7.90 -16.55
CA SER A 102 -2.60 -7.13 -17.27
C SER A 102 -2.41 -5.63 -17.02
N ASP A 103 -2.05 -4.87 -18.04
CA ASP A 103 -1.79 -3.42 -17.96
C ASP A 103 -3.06 -2.57 -17.80
N LYS A 104 -4.23 -3.22 -17.67
CA LYS A 104 -5.54 -2.55 -17.66
C LYS A 104 -5.92 -1.93 -16.32
N LEU A 105 -5.21 -2.27 -15.24
CA LEU A 105 -5.47 -1.74 -13.91
C LEU A 105 -4.75 -0.41 -13.72
N LEU A 106 -5.51 0.69 -13.72
CA LEU A 106 -4.96 2.03 -13.58
C LEU A 106 -5.23 2.60 -12.18
N LEU A 107 -4.21 3.20 -11.59
CA LEU A 107 -4.36 3.95 -10.35
C LEU A 107 -4.86 5.36 -10.66
N LYS A 108 -6.01 5.76 -10.10
CA LYS A 108 -6.54 7.13 -10.19
C LYS A 108 -5.96 8.01 -9.11
N GLY A 109 -5.85 7.49 -7.91
CA GLY A 109 -5.29 8.20 -6.78
C GLY A 109 -5.30 7.36 -5.52
N ALA A 110 -4.63 7.85 -4.50
CA ALA A 110 -4.58 7.25 -3.19
C ALA A 110 -4.63 8.33 -2.10
N TYR A 111 -5.23 7.97 -0.98
CA TYR A 111 -5.23 8.73 0.25
C TYR A 111 -4.57 7.88 1.33
N ILE A 112 -3.45 8.34 1.87
CA ILE A 112 -2.66 7.62 2.88
C ILE A 112 -2.29 8.60 3.98
N GLU A 113 -2.77 8.38 5.20
CA GLU A 113 -2.38 9.16 6.39
C GLU A 113 -2.39 10.68 6.15
N GLU A 114 -3.50 11.21 5.59
CA GLU A 114 -3.70 12.63 5.24
C GLU A 114 -2.96 13.13 3.99
N ALA A 115 -2.09 12.33 3.38
CA ALA A 115 -1.45 12.66 2.12
C ALA A 115 -2.30 12.18 0.93
N VAL A 116 -2.47 13.04 -0.06
CA VAL A 116 -3.21 12.79 -1.30
C VAL A 116 -2.24 12.58 -2.45
N PHE A 117 -2.35 11.45 -3.12
CA PHE A 117 -1.58 11.12 -4.31
C PHE A 117 -2.53 11.00 -5.48
N VAL A 118 -2.30 11.77 -6.54
CA VAL A 118 -3.16 11.79 -7.73
C VAL A 118 -2.38 11.31 -8.93
N GLY A 119 -2.99 10.40 -9.69
CA GLY A 119 -2.45 9.89 -10.94
C GLY A 119 -1.63 8.62 -10.80
N ASP A 120 -1.44 8.00 -11.94
CA ASP A 120 -0.77 6.71 -12.07
C ASP A 120 0.76 6.78 -11.86
N ASN A 121 1.35 7.94 -12.15
CA ASN A 121 2.79 8.18 -12.01
C ASN A 121 3.28 8.07 -10.55
N GLN A 122 2.37 8.18 -9.59
CA GLN A 122 2.69 8.06 -8.16
C GLN A 122 2.77 6.60 -7.66
N LEU A 123 2.47 5.63 -8.52
CA LEU A 123 2.45 4.22 -8.12
C LEU A 123 3.80 3.75 -7.55
N ASP A 124 4.91 4.11 -8.20
CA ASP A 124 6.25 3.71 -7.74
C ASP A 124 6.60 4.34 -6.39
N THR A 125 6.20 5.61 -6.19
CA THR A 125 6.34 6.29 -4.90
C THR A 125 5.53 5.58 -3.82
N LEU A 126 4.29 5.19 -4.12
CA LEU A 126 3.39 4.48 -3.21
C LEU A 126 3.90 3.07 -2.85
N VAL A 127 4.55 2.39 -3.79
CA VAL A 127 5.21 1.09 -3.55
C VAL A 127 6.43 1.25 -2.63
N ALA A 128 7.16 2.37 -2.77
CA ALA A 128 8.35 2.68 -1.97
C ALA A 128 8.02 3.15 -0.54
N ILE A 129 6.79 3.56 -0.27
CA ILE A 129 6.34 3.92 1.09
C ILE A 129 6.48 2.70 2.00
N LYS A 130 7.21 2.85 3.10
CA LYS A 130 7.37 1.82 4.11
C LYS A 130 6.15 1.76 5.02
N SER A 131 5.80 0.59 5.49
CA SER A 131 4.77 0.45 6.52
C SER A 131 5.26 1.04 7.85
N LYS A 132 4.35 1.36 8.75
CA LYS A 132 4.66 1.88 10.08
C LYS A 132 5.59 0.94 10.85
N GLU A 133 5.36 -0.37 10.74
CA GLU A 133 6.19 -1.39 11.39
C GLU A 133 7.60 -1.49 10.76
N GLU A 134 7.69 -1.37 9.43
CA GLU A 134 8.97 -1.32 8.71
C GLU A 134 9.78 -0.08 9.11
N LEU A 135 9.14 1.08 9.26
CA LEU A 135 9.79 2.31 9.72
C LEU A 135 10.34 2.16 11.15
N ILE A 136 9.55 1.60 12.06
CA ILE A 136 9.99 1.33 13.44
C ILE A 136 11.18 0.36 13.43
N GLY A 137 11.12 -0.69 12.62
CA GLY A 137 12.23 -1.65 12.45
C GLY A 137 13.51 -0.99 11.95
N ASP A 138 13.40 -0.09 10.98
CA ASP A 138 14.54 0.66 10.45
C ASP A 138 15.15 1.60 11.50
N ILE A 139 14.33 2.29 12.29
CA ILE A 139 14.81 3.15 13.37
C ILE A 139 15.57 2.32 14.41
N ILE A 140 15.02 1.18 14.82
CA ILE A 140 15.70 0.26 15.76
C ILE A 140 17.03 -0.23 15.16
N ASN A 141 17.05 -0.62 13.89
CA ASN A 141 18.28 -1.06 13.21
C ASN A 141 19.31 0.07 13.14
N LEU A 142 18.89 1.30 12.85
CA LEU A 142 19.77 2.46 12.80
C LEU A 142 20.39 2.77 14.17
N LEU A 143 19.60 2.69 15.24
CA LEU A 143 20.08 2.89 16.60
C LEU A 143 21.05 1.77 17.07
N GLN A 144 20.81 0.54 16.61
CA GLN A 144 21.67 -0.61 16.97
C GLN A 144 22.89 -0.76 16.06
N SER A 145 22.89 -0.13 14.88
CA SER A 145 23.96 -0.32 13.89
C SER A 145 25.35 0.07 14.40
N PRO A 146 25.56 1.17 15.15
CA PRO A 146 26.88 1.50 15.71
C PRO A 146 27.41 0.40 16.64
N ALA A 147 26.55 -0.10 17.53
CA ALA A 147 26.93 -1.17 18.47
C ALA A 147 27.23 -2.49 17.74
N LYS A 148 26.38 -2.87 16.78
CA LYS A 148 26.59 -4.08 15.96
C LYS A 148 27.87 -3.98 15.14
N ASN A 149 28.19 -2.81 14.57
CA ASN A 149 29.40 -2.60 13.78
C ASN A 149 30.65 -2.71 14.64
N VAL A 150 30.68 -2.15 15.86
CA VAL A 150 31.78 -2.27 16.79
C VAL A 150 32.00 -3.73 17.22
N ILE A 151 30.92 -4.43 17.60
CA ILE A 151 31.00 -5.84 17.99
C ILE A 151 31.46 -6.70 16.81
N SER A 152 31.00 -6.43 15.59
CA SER A 152 31.41 -7.14 14.38
C SER A 152 32.87 -6.89 14.07
N ALA A 153 33.34 -5.65 14.20
CA ALA A 153 34.76 -5.31 14.00
C ALA A 153 35.66 -6.05 15.00
N LEU A 154 35.30 -6.09 16.28
CA LEU A 154 36.04 -6.82 17.32
C LEU A 154 36.06 -8.33 17.06
N LYS A 155 34.90 -8.91 16.70
CA LYS A 155 34.81 -10.35 16.38
C LYS A 155 35.58 -10.70 15.10
N SER A 156 35.58 -9.85 14.08
CA SER A 156 36.24 -10.10 12.80
C SER A 156 37.77 -10.11 12.95
N GLY A 157 38.34 -9.29 13.86
CA GLY A 157 39.75 -9.30 14.19
C GLY A 157 40.22 -10.67 14.71
N GLY A 158 39.50 -11.23 15.68
CA GLY A 158 39.78 -12.56 16.22
C GLY A 158 39.62 -13.69 15.19
N GLY A 159 38.58 -13.62 14.35
CA GLY A 159 38.33 -14.60 13.28
C GLY A 159 39.42 -14.60 12.20
N LYS A 160 39.93 -13.41 11.82
CA LYS A 160 41.03 -13.29 10.86
C LYS A 160 42.33 -13.91 11.41
N ILE A 161 42.66 -13.63 12.67
CA ILE A 161 43.86 -14.20 13.32
C ILE A 161 43.73 -15.72 13.45
N ALA A 162 42.60 -16.23 13.89
CA ALA A 162 42.34 -17.67 13.98
C ALA A 162 42.41 -18.36 12.60
N GLY A 163 41.88 -17.73 11.54
CA GLY A 163 41.96 -18.21 10.17
C GLY A 163 43.41 -18.27 9.66
N ILE A 164 44.23 -17.23 9.93
CA ILE A 164 45.64 -17.20 9.55
C ILE A 164 46.42 -18.31 10.28
N VAL A 165 46.22 -18.47 11.58
CA VAL A 165 46.88 -19.53 12.36
C VAL A 165 46.48 -20.91 11.84
N LYS A 166 45.24 -21.14 11.51
CA LYS A 166 44.78 -22.40 10.94
C LYS A 166 45.40 -22.70 9.58
N THR A 167 45.45 -21.73 8.68
CA THR A 167 46.08 -21.88 7.36
C THR A 167 47.59 -22.09 7.45
N LEU A 168 48.26 -21.53 8.47
CA LEU A 168 49.67 -21.78 8.72
C LEU A 168 49.90 -23.19 9.28
N SER A 169 49.01 -23.69 10.14
CA SER A 169 49.08 -25.06 10.68
C SER A 169 48.80 -26.14 9.63
N GLU A 170 48.01 -25.87 8.62
CA GLU A 170 47.69 -26.79 7.53
C GLU A 170 48.74 -26.79 6.42
N ARG A 171 49.71 -25.88 6.46
CA ARG A 171 50.84 -25.81 5.49
C ARG A 171 52.10 -26.56 5.94
N GLN A 172 52.11 -27.14 7.14
CA GLN A 172 53.10 -28.11 7.58
C GLN A 172 52.64 -29.54 7.25
#